data_9413985f64df0a8f88a29aea10f25986
#
_entry.id   9413985f64df0a8f88a29aea10f25986
#
_cell.length_a   1.000
_cell.length_b   1.000
_cell.length_c   1.000
_cell.angle_alpha   90.00
_cell.angle_beta   90.00
_cell.angle_gamma   90.00
#
_symmetry.space_group_name_H-M   'P 1'
#
loop_
_entity.id
_entity.type
_entity.pdbx_description
1 polymer ?
#
loop_
_entity_poly.entity_id
_entity_poly.type
_entity_poly.pdbx_seq_one_letter_code
_entity_poly.pdbx_strand_id
1 'polypeptide(L)'
;MTDTLAHPRARAGGRSARRILRSTRDITMLPGLERALPLCEVMDGSEVARIDAASMDILENVGVVFRDPIALDDWRKAGAKVSGETVYPDRGLVRDLIATIPETFTYHARNPGNNVQLGGRHSVFVPMTGAPYLRDLDDVRRNPTLDDLAMFHKLSHMLPAMHSTAHHIVEPYDHPISHRHLRITYSSMKHSDKMFMGMTTSPRNAEDVIEMCAILFGEDFIETHPVTTGNCNGNSPLVWDETMLGAMRAFCRGNQPVLCSPFVLGGANTPASVPASVAQLNAEALSALAYTQIIRRGCPAIYGHYLSTVSMKSGAPMAGTPEISLMNFMIGQMARYYGVPWRTSNTLGGAKTFDAQAGYESATTLSSVLHAGANYIWHSAGWNEAGMHCSVAKFVVDAEQCAMAYRMAEGPKWHDFDEALSAVRDIGPGGHYLGHPHTQDNFQTAFFMPELFDNNSIEQWIAEGSKEITQRALEHAHALLAAYEEPTLDEARNEALLDYIARREREIPAADALNQEY
;
A
#
# COMPACT_ATOMS: atom_id res chain seq x y z
N MET A 1 11.42 -35.08 -28.13
CA MET A 1 10.16 -34.97 -28.85
C MET A 1 9.40 -33.85 -28.17
N THR A 2 9.54 -32.64 -28.71
CA THR A 2 8.92 -31.42 -28.19
C THR A 2 7.62 -31.23 -28.97
N ASP A 3 6.50 -31.42 -28.26
CA ASP A 3 5.17 -31.19 -28.79
C ASP A 3 4.91 -29.68 -28.86
N THR A 4 5.02 -29.14 -30.08
CA THR A 4 4.64 -27.76 -30.38
C THR A 4 3.12 -27.72 -30.51
N LEU A 5 2.45 -27.18 -29.48
CA LEU A 5 1.03 -26.84 -29.51
C LEU A 5 0.79 -25.81 -30.63
N ALA A 6 0.23 -26.26 -31.73
CA ALA A 6 -0.17 -25.43 -32.86
C ALA A 6 -1.35 -24.54 -32.43
N HIS A 7 -1.16 -23.24 -32.36
CA HIS A 7 -2.25 -22.28 -32.19
C HIS A 7 -3.26 -22.37 -33.34
N PRO A 8 -4.58 -22.43 -33.09
CA PRO A 8 -5.59 -22.50 -34.11
C PRO A 8 -5.55 -21.24 -34.99
N ARG A 9 -5.37 -21.43 -36.28
CA ARG A 9 -5.36 -20.36 -37.29
C ARG A 9 -6.69 -19.61 -37.28
N ALA A 10 -6.63 -18.30 -36.96
CA ALA A 10 -7.74 -17.35 -36.82
C ALA A 10 -8.41 -17.03 -38.20
N ARG A 11 -8.97 -18.03 -38.90
CA ARG A 11 -9.71 -17.85 -40.17
C ARG A 11 -11.22 -18.11 -40.09
N ALA A 12 -11.72 -18.59 -38.97
CA ALA A 12 -13.15 -18.85 -38.75
C ALA A 12 -13.70 -18.00 -37.61
N GLY A 13 -14.18 -16.82 -37.93
CA GLY A 13 -14.86 -15.94 -36.97
C GLY A 13 -14.91 -14.49 -37.47
N GLY A 14 -16.08 -13.87 -37.40
CA GLY A 14 -16.28 -12.49 -37.79
C GLY A 14 -15.47 -11.48 -36.92
N ARG A 15 -15.62 -10.18 -37.19
CA ARG A 15 -14.94 -9.09 -36.50
C ARG A 15 -15.04 -9.21 -34.95
N SER A 16 -16.18 -9.69 -34.44
CA SER A 16 -16.43 -9.94 -33.02
C SER A 16 -15.57 -11.05 -32.43
N ALA A 17 -15.41 -12.19 -33.13
CA ALA A 17 -14.59 -13.30 -32.64
C ALA A 17 -13.10 -12.94 -32.60
N ARG A 18 -12.61 -12.15 -33.59
CA ARG A 18 -11.24 -11.63 -33.56
C ARG A 18 -11.01 -10.62 -32.44
N ARG A 19 -12.05 -9.87 -32.06
CA ARG A 19 -12.00 -8.93 -30.93
C ARG A 19 -11.94 -9.69 -29.61
N ILE A 20 -12.77 -10.71 -29.41
CA ILE A 20 -12.75 -11.57 -28.23
C ILE A 20 -11.38 -12.21 -28.05
N LEU A 21 -10.79 -12.79 -29.12
CA LEU A 21 -9.43 -13.34 -29.11
C LEU A 21 -8.33 -12.31 -28.74
N ARG A 22 -8.56 -11.02 -29.03
CA ARG A 22 -7.63 -9.93 -28.69
C ARG A 22 -7.86 -9.36 -27.30
N SER A 23 -9.03 -9.55 -26.71
CA SER A 23 -9.42 -9.03 -25.39
C SER A 23 -9.34 -10.07 -24.29
N THR A 24 -9.36 -11.38 -24.59
CA THR A 24 -9.13 -12.43 -23.59
C THR A 24 -7.66 -12.50 -23.24
N ARG A 25 -7.33 -12.04 -22.04
CA ARG A 25 -6.02 -12.22 -21.41
C ARG A 25 -6.18 -13.08 -20.17
N ASP A 26 -5.23 -13.96 -19.95
CA ASP A 26 -5.07 -14.56 -18.62
C ASP A 26 -4.71 -13.45 -17.64
N ILE A 27 -5.35 -13.45 -16.46
CA ILE A 27 -5.03 -12.51 -15.40
C ILE A 27 -3.63 -12.89 -14.88
N THR A 28 -2.63 -12.13 -15.33
CA THR A 28 -1.25 -12.33 -14.86
C THR A 28 -0.96 -11.32 -13.75
N MET A 29 -0.69 -11.82 -12.55
CA MET A 29 -0.30 -10.98 -11.42
C MET A 29 1.04 -10.30 -11.71
N LEU A 30 1.13 -9.00 -11.41
CA LEU A 30 2.37 -8.26 -11.51
C LEU A 30 3.23 -8.56 -10.27
N PRO A 31 4.51 -8.88 -10.43
CA PRO A 31 5.43 -9.02 -9.30
C PRO A 31 5.65 -7.66 -8.63
N GLY A 32 6.36 -7.63 -7.49
CA GLY A 32 6.81 -6.37 -6.90
C GLY A 32 7.59 -5.53 -7.93
N LEU A 33 7.28 -4.24 -8.01
CA LEU A 33 7.88 -3.34 -9.00
C LEU A 33 9.35 -3.06 -8.66
N GLU A 34 10.27 -3.30 -9.58
CA GLU A 34 11.61 -2.73 -9.56
C GLU A 34 11.63 -1.48 -10.46
N ARG A 35 11.78 -0.30 -9.83
CA ARG A 35 11.69 0.99 -10.53
C ARG A 35 12.94 1.29 -11.36
N ALA A 36 12.75 1.61 -12.64
CA ALA A 36 13.78 2.15 -13.53
C ALA A 36 13.72 3.68 -13.69
N LEU A 37 12.64 4.31 -13.22
CA LEU A 37 12.48 5.77 -13.29
C LEU A 37 13.53 6.50 -12.46
N PRO A 38 14.03 7.65 -12.95
CA PRO A 38 14.85 8.55 -12.16
C PRO A 38 14.03 9.12 -11.00
N LEU A 39 14.71 9.39 -9.90
CA LEU A 39 14.10 10.01 -8.73
C LEU A 39 14.07 11.53 -8.91
N CYS A 40 12.99 12.16 -8.45
CA CYS A 40 12.88 13.60 -8.36
C CYS A 40 13.41 14.06 -7.00
N GLU A 41 14.56 14.71 -6.99
CA GLU A 41 15.20 15.25 -5.80
C GLU A 41 15.03 16.77 -5.79
N VAL A 42 14.29 17.28 -4.80
CA VAL A 42 13.92 18.70 -4.69
C VAL A 42 14.76 19.46 -3.66
N MET A 43 15.58 18.74 -2.87
CA MET A 43 16.51 19.29 -1.92
C MET A 43 17.94 18.99 -2.35
N ASP A 44 18.84 19.95 -2.22
CA ASP A 44 20.28 19.70 -2.32
C ASP A 44 20.83 19.07 -1.02
N GLY A 45 22.10 18.68 -1.04
CA GLY A 45 22.72 18.03 0.12
C GLY A 45 22.76 18.91 1.38
N SER A 46 22.82 20.24 1.23
CA SER A 46 22.80 21.16 2.36
C SER A 46 21.40 21.30 2.98
N GLU A 47 20.37 21.24 2.16
CA GLU A 47 18.97 21.27 2.60
C GLU A 47 18.57 19.96 3.30
N VAL A 48 19.02 18.81 2.76
CA VAL A 48 18.87 17.51 3.45
C VAL A 48 19.54 17.52 4.82
N ALA A 49 20.78 17.99 4.90
CA ALA A 49 21.50 18.11 6.17
C ALA A 49 20.82 19.08 7.14
N ARG A 50 20.18 20.15 6.63
CA ARG A 50 19.43 21.10 7.45
C ARG A 50 18.15 20.50 8.04
N ILE A 51 17.41 19.69 7.28
CA ILE A 51 16.24 18.95 7.79
C ILE A 51 16.67 17.93 8.84
N ASP A 52 17.73 17.15 8.58
CA ASP A 52 18.28 16.21 9.55
C ASP A 52 18.67 16.91 10.85
N ALA A 53 19.45 18.00 10.76
CA ALA A 53 19.88 18.76 11.93
C ALA A 53 18.70 19.33 12.74
N ALA A 54 17.67 19.84 12.07
CA ALA A 54 16.47 20.35 12.73
C ALA A 54 15.68 19.22 13.41
N SER A 55 15.58 18.04 12.79
CA SER A 55 14.91 16.86 13.37
C SER A 55 15.65 16.36 14.61
N MET A 56 16.99 16.31 14.56
CA MET A 56 17.82 15.94 15.71
C MET A 56 17.72 16.98 16.84
N ASP A 57 17.65 18.27 16.52
CA ASP A 57 17.44 19.33 17.51
C ASP A 57 16.07 19.20 18.21
N ILE A 58 15.02 18.87 17.45
CA ILE A 58 13.69 18.56 18.02
C ILE A 58 13.79 17.38 18.99
N LEU A 59 14.43 16.28 18.60
CA LEU A 59 14.58 15.09 19.43
C LEU A 59 15.36 15.37 20.73
N GLU A 60 16.46 16.10 20.64
CA GLU A 60 17.37 16.37 21.76
C GLU A 60 16.84 17.44 22.72
N ASN A 61 16.17 18.49 22.23
CA ASN A 61 15.84 19.69 22.98
C ASN A 61 14.33 19.89 23.25
N VAL A 62 13.45 19.43 22.34
CA VAL A 62 11.99 19.42 22.55
C VAL A 62 11.56 18.07 23.12
N GLY A 63 12.09 16.98 22.59
CA GLY A 63 11.76 15.61 22.95
C GLY A 63 10.47 15.10 22.33
N VAL A 64 10.20 13.83 22.56
CA VAL A 64 8.98 13.14 22.12
C VAL A 64 8.33 12.45 23.31
N VAL A 65 7.03 12.60 23.47
CA VAL A 65 6.25 11.97 24.54
C VAL A 65 5.96 10.51 24.18
N PHE A 66 6.30 9.61 25.10
CA PHE A 66 5.96 8.18 25.04
C PHE A 66 5.03 7.85 26.22
N ARG A 67 3.73 7.73 25.96
CA ARG A 67 2.71 7.46 27.01
C ARG A 67 2.62 5.98 27.32
N ASP A 68 3.76 5.36 27.65
CA ASP A 68 3.87 3.94 27.97
C ASP A 68 5.04 3.72 28.93
N PRO A 69 4.78 3.26 30.16
CA PRO A 69 5.83 3.02 31.15
C PRO A 69 6.90 2.04 30.69
N ILE A 70 6.55 1.03 29.89
CA ILE A 70 7.50 0.06 29.34
C ILE A 70 8.44 0.75 28.36
N ALA A 71 7.90 1.53 27.43
CA ALA A 71 8.70 2.27 26.48
C ALA A 71 9.65 3.28 27.15
N LEU A 72 9.19 3.96 28.20
CA LEU A 72 10.02 4.89 28.96
C LEU A 72 11.19 4.16 29.66
N ASP A 73 10.96 2.97 30.18
CA ASP A 73 12.00 2.14 30.80
C ASP A 73 12.99 1.62 29.75
N ASP A 74 12.49 1.18 28.60
CA ASP A 74 13.30 0.75 27.46
C ASP A 74 14.22 1.87 26.96
N TRP A 75 13.71 3.08 26.82
CA TRP A 75 14.51 4.26 26.45
C TRP A 75 15.59 4.62 27.48
N ARG A 76 15.26 4.53 28.80
CA ARG A 76 16.27 4.73 29.85
C ARG A 76 17.39 3.70 29.79
N LYS A 77 17.03 2.42 29.61
CA LYS A 77 18.00 1.34 29.46
C LYS A 77 18.87 1.50 28.20
N ALA A 78 18.31 2.05 27.14
CA ALA A 78 19.07 2.38 25.92
C ALA A 78 19.98 3.60 26.08
N GLY A 79 19.88 4.37 27.18
CA GLY A 79 20.74 5.50 27.48
C GLY A 79 20.13 6.88 27.15
N ALA A 80 18.85 6.94 26.74
CA ALA A 80 18.19 8.21 26.50
C ALA A 80 17.85 8.94 27.82
N LYS A 81 17.89 10.27 27.80
CA LYS A 81 17.37 11.09 28.88
C LYS A 81 15.82 11.04 28.83
N VAL A 82 15.20 10.74 29.99
CA VAL A 82 13.75 10.69 30.13
C VAL A 82 13.32 11.57 31.30
N SER A 83 12.38 12.49 31.05
CA SER A 83 11.80 13.38 32.07
C SER A 83 10.27 13.32 31.99
N GLY A 84 9.63 12.78 33.04
CA GLY A 84 8.21 12.42 32.96
C GLY A 84 7.95 11.42 31.86
N GLU A 85 7.04 11.74 30.96
CA GLU A 85 6.73 10.96 29.75
C GLU A 85 7.55 11.36 28.51
N THR A 86 8.39 12.40 28.62
CA THR A 86 9.16 12.92 27.49
C THR A 86 10.54 12.27 27.42
N VAL A 87 10.85 11.71 26.26
CA VAL A 87 12.13 11.11 25.91
C VAL A 87 12.93 12.10 25.06
N TYR A 88 14.20 12.28 25.42
CA TYR A 88 15.17 13.13 24.71
C TYR A 88 16.31 12.25 24.22
N PRO A 89 16.16 11.55 23.10
CA PRO A 89 17.21 10.69 22.60
C PRO A 89 18.33 11.53 21.96
N ASP A 90 19.57 11.19 22.29
CA ASP A 90 20.75 11.76 21.65
C ASP A 90 20.82 11.34 20.19
N ARG A 91 21.30 12.25 19.30
CA ARG A 91 21.43 11.99 17.86
C ARG A 91 22.33 10.80 17.52
N GLY A 92 23.35 10.55 18.32
CA GLY A 92 24.23 9.40 18.16
C GLY A 92 23.46 8.11 18.40
N LEU A 93 22.72 8.02 19.51
CA LEU A 93 21.86 6.88 19.83
C LEU A 93 20.81 6.62 18.74
N VAL A 94 20.13 7.67 18.27
CA VAL A 94 19.11 7.54 17.21
C VAL A 94 19.73 6.97 15.93
N ARG A 95 20.86 7.51 15.49
CA ARG A 95 21.56 7.05 14.27
C ARG A 95 22.07 5.62 14.39
N ASP A 96 22.66 5.26 15.54
CA ASP A 96 23.16 3.91 15.80
C ASP A 96 22.04 2.85 15.78
N LEU A 97 20.87 3.21 16.31
CA LEU A 97 19.70 2.34 16.29
C LEU A 97 19.15 2.21 14.86
N ILE A 98 18.89 3.31 14.17
CA ILE A 98 18.31 3.30 12.82
C ILE A 98 19.23 2.58 11.83
N ALA A 99 20.53 2.69 11.95
CA ALA A 99 21.50 2.00 11.10
C ALA A 99 21.42 0.46 11.19
N THR A 100 20.65 -0.08 12.16
CA THR A 100 20.42 -1.54 12.27
C THR A 100 19.18 -2.02 11.53
N ILE A 101 18.36 -1.12 11.00
CA ILE A 101 17.21 -1.45 10.17
C ILE A 101 17.71 -1.98 8.83
N PRO A 102 17.22 -3.14 8.34
CA PRO A 102 17.60 -3.63 7.02
C PRO A 102 17.09 -2.69 5.92
N GLU A 103 17.98 -2.28 5.02
CA GLU A 103 17.65 -1.42 3.87
C GLU A 103 16.62 -2.07 2.94
N THR A 104 16.66 -3.40 2.85
CA THR A 104 15.73 -4.19 2.05
C THR A 104 15.37 -5.47 2.78
N PHE A 105 14.16 -5.95 2.58
CA PHE A 105 13.72 -7.26 3.08
C PHE A 105 12.67 -7.89 2.17
N THR A 106 12.53 -9.21 2.23
CA THR A 106 11.45 -9.93 1.55
C THR A 106 10.22 -9.97 2.42
N TYR A 107 9.09 -9.59 1.87
CA TYR A 107 7.77 -9.80 2.45
C TYR A 107 7.21 -11.10 1.86
N HIS A 108 6.98 -12.09 2.73
CA HIS A 108 6.55 -13.43 2.32
C HIS A 108 5.02 -13.52 2.31
N ALA A 109 4.49 -13.89 1.17
CA ALA A 109 3.08 -14.17 0.98
C ALA A 109 2.77 -15.67 1.21
N ARG A 110 1.50 -16.01 1.38
CA ARG A 110 1.07 -17.41 1.50
C ARG A 110 1.41 -18.24 0.25
N ASN A 111 1.30 -17.63 -0.92
CA ASN A 111 1.84 -18.14 -2.17
C ASN A 111 3.23 -17.55 -2.40
N PRO A 112 4.31 -18.35 -2.40
CA PRO A 112 5.66 -17.82 -2.63
C PRO A 112 5.85 -17.07 -3.95
N GLY A 113 5.01 -17.34 -4.96
CA GLY A 113 4.99 -16.60 -6.22
C GLY A 113 4.55 -15.13 -6.07
N ASN A 114 3.91 -14.79 -4.95
CA ASN A 114 3.48 -13.44 -4.60
C ASN A 114 4.41 -12.77 -3.57
N ASN A 115 5.56 -13.37 -3.26
CA ASN A 115 6.57 -12.71 -2.44
C ASN A 115 7.07 -11.43 -3.11
N VAL A 116 7.30 -10.39 -2.31
CA VAL A 116 7.78 -9.11 -2.82
C VAL A 116 9.00 -8.63 -2.04
N GLN A 117 9.87 -7.90 -2.71
CA GLN A 117 10.96 -7.16 -2.08
C GLN A 117 10.48 -5.77 -1.69
N LEU A 118 10.92 -5.28 -0.53
CA LEU A 118 10.70 -3.92 -0.06
C LEU A 118 12.03 -3.23 0.23
N GLY A 119 12.09 -1.92 -0.05
CA GLY A 119 13.31 -1.12 0.11
C GLY A 119 14.07 -0.90 -1.19
N GLY A 120 15.08 -0.05 -1.18
CA GLY A 120 15.88 0.29 -2.35
C GLY A 120 15.01 0.76 -3.53
N ARG A 121 15.12 0.08 -4.67
CA ARG A 121 14.35 0.38 -5.88
C ARG A 121 12.99 -0.33 -5.95
N HIS A 122 12.67 -1.19 -4.99
CA HIS A 122 11.45 -1.99 -5.02
C HIS A 122 10.25 -1.23 -4.47
N SER A 123 9.10 -1.40 -5.11
CA SER A 123 7.82 -0.79 -4.73
C SER A 123 6.68 -1.79 -4.79
N VAL A 124 5.70 -1.64 -3.91
CA VAL A 124 4.45 -2.39 -3.90
C VAL A 124 3.25 -1.45 -3.81
N PHE A 125 2.15 -1.81 -4.46
CA PHE A 125 0.88 -1.11 -4.35
C PHE A 125 -0.04 -1.85 -3.38
N VAL A 126 -0.57 -1.11 -2.42
CA VAL A 126 -1.43 -1.62 -1.34
C VAL A 126 -2.72 -0.81 -1.32
N PRO A 127 -3.92 -1.42 -1.32
CA PRO A 127 -5.18 -0.69 -1.34
C PRO A 127 -5.38 0.16 -0.08
N MET A 128 -6.40 1.02 -0.10
CA MET A 128 -6.76 1.85 1.04
C MET A 128 -7.21 1.03 2.25
N THR A 129 -7.25 1.67 3.43
CA THR A 129 -7.78 1.07 4.64
C THR A 129 -8.56 2.07 5.49
N GLY A 130 -9.45 1.54 6.33
CA GLY A 130 -10.13 2.28 7.39
C GLY A 130 -11.30 3.13 6.93
N ALA A 131 -11.87 2.90 5.74
CA ALA A 131 -13.03 3.66 5.29
C ALA A 131 -14.28 3.30 6.12
N PRO A 132 -14.91 4.28 6.81
CA PRO A 132 -16.14 4.03 7.56
C PRO A 132 -17.36 3.82 6.67
N TYR A 133 -17.28 4.15 5.39
CA TYR A 133 -18.33 3.94 4.39
C TYR A 133 -17.78 3.32 3.12
N LEU A 134 -18.66 2.71 2.32
CA LEU A 134 -18.35 2.33 0.93
C LEU A 134 -19.35 2.94 -0.05
N ARG A 135 -18.95 3.09 -1.31
CA ARG A 135 -19.83 3.08 -2.47
C ARG A 135 -19.76 1.71 -3.10
N ASP A 136 -20.87 0.99 -3.06
CA ASP A 136 -20.95 -0.43 -3.44
C ASP A 136 -21.04 -0.66 -4.96
N LEU A 137 -21.38 -1.88 -5.34
CA LEU A 137 -21.53 -2.30 -6.75
C LEU A 137 -22.70 -1.61 -7.47
N ASP A 138 -23.65 -1.04 -6.73
CA ASP A 138 -24.77 -0.23 -7.25
C ASP A 138 -24.48 1.28 -7.16
N ASP A 139 -23.24 1.66 -6.83
CA ASP A 139 -22.79 3.04 -6.56
C ASP A 139 -23.55 3.74 -5.42
N VAL A 140 -24.06 2.97 -4.46
CA VAL A 140 -24.78 3.48 -3.28
C VAL A 140 -23.83 3.61 -2.10
N ARG A 141 -23.83 4.79 -1.43
CA ARG A 141 -23.04 5.04 -0.22
C ARG A 141 -23.76 4.46 1.00
N ARG A 142 -23.12 3.54 1.71
CA ARG A 142 -23.64 2.89 2.92
C ARG A 142 -22.54 2.43 3.88
N ASN A 143 -22.92 1.98 5.06
CA ASN A 143 -22.01 1.30 5.97
C ASN A 143 -21.62 -0.08 5.44
N PRO A 144 -20.36 -0.48 5.54
CA PRO A 144 -19.91 -1.79 5.10
C PRO A 144 -20.15 -2.91 6.12
N THR A 145 -20.15 -4.13 5.61
CA THR A 145 -20.24 -5.40 6.34
C THR A 145 -18.96 -6.21 6.19
N LEU A 146 -18.84 -7.35 6.89
CA LEU A 146 -17.77 -8.33 6.68
C LEU A 146 -17.78 -8.90 5.27
N ASP A 147 -18.94 -9.09 4.66
CA ASP A 147 -19.07 -9.56 3.28
C ASP A 147 -18.53 -8.51 2.29
N ASP A 148 -18.76 -7.22 2.55
CA ASP A 148 -18.17 -6.15 1.76
C ASP A 148 -16.65 -6.13 1.87
N LEU A 149 -16.12 -6.33 3.07
CA LEU A 149 -14.68 -6.46 3.27
C LEU A 149 -14.11 -7.66 2.51
N ALA A 150 -14.79 -8.81 2.59
CA ALA A 150 -14.40 -10.01 1.83
C ALA A 150 -14.44 -9.77 0.32
N MET A 151 -15.43 -9.02 -0.18
CA MET A 151 -15.51 -8.59 -1.58
C MET A 151 -14.26 -7.79 -1.99
N PHE A 152 -13.82 -6.81 -1.18
CA PHE A 152 -12.61 -6.05 -1.47
C PHE A 152 -11.34 -6.88 -1.39
N HIS A 153 -11.24 -7.85 -0.48
CA HIS A 153 -10.11 -8.79 -0.45
C HIS A 153 -10.06 -9.66 -1.71
N LYS A 154 -11.22 -10.14 -2.21
CA LYS A 154 -11.33 -10.87 -3.48
C LYS A 154 -10.95 -9.99 -4.67
N LEU A 155 -11.43 -8.75 -4.72
CA LEU A 155 -11.01 -7.79 -5.76
C LEU A 155 -9.50 -7.53 -5.71
N SER A 156 -8.92 -7.32 -4.52
CA SER A 156 -7.47 -7.15 -4.36
C SER A 156 -6.69 -8.38 -4.84
N HIS A 157 -7.22 -9.59 -4.61
CA HIS A 157 -6.64 -10.82 -5.12
C HIS A 157 -6.66 -10.88 -6.66
N MET A 158 -7.78 -10.50 -7.27
CA MET A 158 -7.97 -10.57 -8.72
C MET A 158 -7.27 -9.45 -9.50
N LEU A 159 -6.99 -8.30 -8.88
CA LEU A 159 -6.39 -7.15 -9.56
C LEU A 159 -4.86 -7.29 -9.65
N PRO A 160 -4.29 -7.29 -10.88
CA PRO A 160 -2.88 -7.62 -11.11
C PRO A 160 -1.89 -6.71 -10.39
N ALA A 161 -2.19 -5.41 -10.28
CA ALA A 161 -1.29 -4.43 -9.68
C ALA A 161 -1.42 -4.32 -8.16
N MET A 162 -2.43 -4.95 -7.54
CA MET A 162 -2.56 -4.95 -6.09
C MET A 162 -1.71 -6.07 -5.50
N HIS A 163 -0.63 -5.72 -4.79
CA HIS A 163 0.29 -6.69 -4.20
C HIS A 163 -0.16 -7.18 -2.82
N SER A 164 -1.18 -6.53 -2.23
CA SER A 164 -1.67 -6.77 -0.88
C SER A 164 -3.19 -6.69 -0.81
N THR A 165 -3.78 -7.38 0.17
CA THR A 165 -5.17 -7.14 0.58
C THR A 165 -5.30 -6.00 1.59
N ALA A 166 -4.19 -5.40 2.04
CA ALA A 166 -4.17 -4.52 3.22
C ALA A 166 -4.71 -5.24 4.48
N HIS A 167 -5.39 -4.52 5.39
CA HIS A 167 -6.16 -5.14 6.49
C HIS A 167 -7.66 -4.85 6.32
N HIS A 168 -8.29 -3.91 7.03
CA HIS A 168 -9.69 -3.52 6.82
C HIS A 168 -9.78 -2.40 5.77
N ILE A 169 -10.01 -2.74 4.52
CA ILE A 169 -10.23 -1.76 3.45
C ILE A 169 -11.44 -0.87 3.80
N VAL A 170 -12.47 -1.49 4.32
CA VAL A 170 -13.66 -0.84 4.89
C VAL A 170 -13.91 -1.36 6.30
N GLU A 171 -14.52 -0.55 7.17
CA GLU A 171 -14.81 -0.88 8.55
C GLU A 171 -16.11 -1.68 8.65
N PRO A 172 -16.11 -3.00 8.95
CA PRO A 172 -17.34 -3.80 9.00
C PRO A 172 -18.14 -3.52 10.29
N TYR A 173 -19.35 -2.99 10.14
CA TYR A 173 -20.22 -2.60 11.28
C TYR A 173 -21.10 -3.72 11.80
N ASP A 174 -21.26 -4.81 11.08
CA ASP A 174 -22.08 -5.97 11.43
C ASP A 174 -21.39 -6.96 12.38
N HIS A 175 -20.18 -6.64 12.83
CA HIS A 175 -19.43 -7.48 13.76
C HIS A 175 -18.92 -6.67 14.97
N PRO A 176 -18.93 -7.25 16.20
CA PRO A 176 -18.48 -6.55 17.41
C PRO A 176 -17.04 -6.05 17.31
N ILE A 177 -16.79 -4.81 17.73
CA ILE A 177 -15.48 -4.16 17.69
C ILE A 177 -14.42 -5.00 18.43
N SER A 178 -14.79 -5.58 19.58
CA SER A 178 -13.88 -6.38 20.42
C SER A 178 -13.29 -7.61 19.70
N HIS A 179 -13.96 -8.17 18.70
CA HIS A 179 -13.56 -9.39 17.99
C HIS A 179 -13.25 -9.14 16.50
N ARG A 180 -13.53 -7.94 16.02
CA ARG A 180 -13.49 -7.58 14.60
C ARG A 180 -12.13 -7.85 13.96
N HIS A 181 -11.03 -7.57 14.67
CA HIS A 181 -9.67 -7.81 14.21
C HIS A 181 -9.41 -9.27 13.80
N LEU A 182 -10.01 -10.24 14.52
CA LEU A 182 -9.87 -11.67 14.21
C LEU A 182 -10.50 -12.01 12.85
N ARG A 183 -11.73 -11.52 12.62
CA ARG A 183 -12.47 -11.76 11.38
C ARG A 183 -11.87 -11.03 10.19
N ILE A 184 -11.38 -9.80 10.39
CA ILE A 184 -10.67 -9.03 9.37
C ILE A 184 -9.40 -9.76 8.93
N THR A 185 -8.57 -10.18 9.90
CA THR A 185 -7.32 -10.91 9.64
C THR A 185 -7.60 -12.23 8.92
N TYR A 186 -8.59 -13.00 9.38
CA TYR A 186 -9.00 -14.24 8.73
C TYR A 186 -9.49 -14.01 7.29
N SER A 187 -10.28 -12.97 7.06
CA SER A 187 -10.76 -12.63 5.72
C SER A 187 -9.61 -12.36 4.74
N SER A 188 -8.58 -11.63 5.19
CA SER A 188 -7.35 -11.41 4.38
C SER A 188 -6.64 -12.72 4.07
N MET A 189 -6.47 -13.58 5.09
CA MET A 189 -5.78 -14.87 4.96
C MET A 189 -6.54 -15.86 4.07
N LYS A 190 -7.88 -15.84 4.11
CA LYS A 190 -8.73 -16.77 3.37
C LYS A 190 -8.87 -16.39 1.90
N HIS A 191 -9.21 -15.13 1.63
CA HIS A 191 -9.63 -14.69 0.30
C HIS A 191 -8.47 -14.26 -0.61
N SER A 192 -7.23 -14.29 -0.12
CA SER A 192 -6.06 -14.02 -0.93
C SER A 192 -4.86 -14.83 -0.45
N ASP A 193 -3.94 -15.11 -1.36
CA ASP A 193 -2.63 -15.70 -1.09
C ASP A 193 -1.48 -14.69 -1.28
N LYS A 194 -1.83 -13.39 -1.44
CA LYS A 194 -0.91 -12.25 -1.47
C LYS A 194 -0.52 -11.83 -0.05
N MET A 195 0.38 -10.86 0.07
CA MET A 195 0.69 -10.25 1.36
C MET A 195 -0.53 -9.52 1.95
N PHE A 196 -0.55 -9.36 3.26
CA PHE A 196 -1.61 -8.65 3.99
C PHE A 196 -1.02 -7.87 5.17
N MET A 197 -1.78 -6.91 5.68
CA MET A 197 -1.42 -6.16 6.88
C MET A 197 -2.16 -6.70 8.09
N GLY A 198 -1.53 -6.61 9.25
CA GLY A 198 -2.16 -6.97 10.53
C GLY A 198 -2.77 -5.76 11.23
N MET A 199 -3.73 -6.02 12.09
CA MET A 199 -4.40 -5.00 12.92
C MET A 199 -3.54 -4.59 14.10
N THR A 200 -3.52 -3.28 14.39
CA THR A 200 -2.74 -2.66 15.47
C THR A 200 -3.61 -1.84 16.43
N THR A 201 -4.92 -2.08 16.43
CA THR A 201 -5.90 -1.30 17.20
C THR A 201 -5.81 -1.48 18.72
N SER A 202 -5.08 -2.48 19.18
CA SER A 202 -4.61 -2.65 20.56
C SER A 202 -3.41 -3.59 20.62
N PRO A 203 -2.63 -3.61 21.71
CA PRO A 203 -1.54 -4.59 21.90
C PRO A 203 -2.03 -6.03 21.78
N ARG A 204 -3.17 -6.37 22.41
CA ARG A 204 -3.80 -7.68 22.31
C ARG A 204 -4.18 -8.05 20.88
N ASN A 205 -4.79 -7.13 20.12
CA ASN A 205 -5.17 -7.38 18.74
C ASN A 205 -3.93 -7.62 17.85
N ALA A 206 -2.84 -6.93 18.12
CA ALA A 206 -1.57 -7.15 17.46
C ALA A 206 -0.98 -8.53 17.80
N GLU A 207 -1.04 -8.95 19.07
CA GLU A 207 -0.63 -10.29 19.50
C GLU A 207 -1.48 -11.38 18.84
N ASP A 208 -2.81 -11.22 18.78
CA ASP A 208 -3.70 -12.15 18.08
C ASP A 208 -3.33 -12.29 16.59
N VAL A 209 -2.95 -11.20 15.92
CA VAL A 209 -2.47 -11.25 14.52
C VAL A 209 -1.19 -12.09 14.40
N ILE A 210 -0.22 -11.90 15.29
CA ILE A 210 1.03 -12.66 15.29
C ILE A 210 0.76 -14.16 15.50
N GLU A 211 -0.11 -14.50 16.45
CA GLU A 211 -0.53 -15.89 16.69
C GLU A 211 -1.23 -16.50 15.47
N MET A 212 -2.13 -15.76 14.82
CA MET A 212 -2.78 -16.22 13.59
C MET A 212 -1.75 -16.41 12.45
N CYS A 213 -0.73 -15.56 12.36
CA CYS A 213 0.38 -15.75 11.43
C CYS A 213 1.19 -17.02 11.78
N ALA A 214 1.44 -17.28 13.06
CA ALA A 214 2.13 -18.49 13.50
C ALA A 214 1.35 -19.77 13.12
N ILE A 215 0.03 -19.75 13.28
CA ILE A 215 -0.85 -20.87 12.83
C ILE A 215 -0.76 -21.03 11.31
N LEU A 216 -0.80 -19.94 10.55
CA LEU A 216 -0.83 -19.97 9.08
C LEU A 216 0.51 -20.37 8.45
N PHE A 217 1.62 -19.82 8.93
CA PHE A 217 2.94 -19.97 8.32
C PHE A 217 3.86 -20.92 9.11
N GLY A 218 3.64 -21.08 10.41
CA GLY A 218 4.49 -21.79 11.37
C GLY A 218 5.34 -20.83 12.21
N GLU A 219 5.48 -21.11 13.51
CA GLU A 219 6.25 -20.27 14.46
C GLU A 219 7.70 -20.06 14.02
N ASP A 220 8.42 -21.13 13.69
CA ASP A 220 9.82 -21.07 13.24
C ASP A 220 9.98 -20.24 11.97
N PHE A 221 8.97 -20.25 11.09
CA PHE A 221 9.02 -19.49 9.86
C PHE A 221 8.87 -17.99 10.11
N ILE A 222 7.87 -17.57 10.87
CA ILE A 222 7.63 -16.15 11.12
C ILE A 222 8.72 -15.49 11.95
N GLU A 223 9.47 -16.26 12.77
CA GLU A 223 10.57 -15.71 13.55
C GLU A 223 11.67 -15.09 12.70
N THR A 224 11.85 -15.58 11.48
CA THR A 224 12.91 -15.14 10.56
C THR A 224 12.39 -14.53 9.26
N HIS A 225 11.10 -14.68 8.97
CA HIS A 225 10.50 -14.25 7.72
C HIS A 225 9.32 -13.29 7.97
N PRO A 226 9.40 -12.04 7.50
CA PRO A 226 8.26 -11.12 7.48
C PRO A 226 7.10 -11.67 6.65
N VAL A 227 5.92 -11.83 7.26
CA VAL A 227 4.69 -12.34 6.63
C VAL A 227 3.49 -11.41 6.78
N THR A 228 3.62 -10.40 7.65
CA THR A 228 2.61 -9.36 7.88
C THR A 228 3.30 -8.06 8.25
N THR A 229 2.59 -6.95 8.33
CA THR A 229 3.12 -5.67 8.82
C THR A 229 2.06 -4.94 9.64
N GLY A 230 2.49 -4.31 10.73
CA GLY A 230 1.64 -3.45 11.55
C GLY A 230 1.87 -1.97 11.23
N ASN A 231 0.79 -1.20 11.17
CA ASN A 231 0.90 0.25 11.07
C ASN A 231 0.67 0.91 12.43
N CYS A 232 1.68 1.56 12.96
CA CYS A 232 1.59 2.32 14.21
C CYS A 232 1.59 3.81 13.89
N ASN A 233 0.49 4.48 14.23
CA ASN A 233 0.33 5.92 14.00
C ASN A 233 0.83 6.73 15.20
N GLY A 234 1.60 7.79 14.94
CA GLY A 234 1.93 8.78 15.96
C GLY A 234 0.80 9.79 16.13
N ASN A 235 0.60 10.26 17.33
CA ASN A 235 -0.33 11.34 17.66
C ASN A 235 0.40 12.68 17.58
N SER A 236 0.58 13.17 16.36
CA SER A 236 1.28 14.45 16.14
C SER A 236 0.56 15.62 16.81
N PRO A 237 1.27 16.55 17.44
CA PRO A 237 2.71 16.72 17.43
C PRO A 237 3.45 15.93 18.52
N LEU A 238 4.45 15.15 18.14
CA LEU A 238 5.49 14.58 19.01
C LEU A 238 4.98 13.66 20.14
N VAL A 239 3.96 12.81 19.88
CA VAL A 239 3.41 11.88 20.88
C VAL A 239 3.24 10.48 20.28
N TRP A 240 3.61 9.46 21.06
CA TRP A 240 3.28 8.05 20.86
C TRP A 240 2.49 7.54 22.07
N ASP A 241 1.31 6.97 21.83
CA ASP A 241 0.45 6.44 22.88
C ASP A 241 0.74 4.97 23.23
N GLU A 242 0.20 4.53 24.38
CA GLU A 242 0.37 3.17 24.89
C GLU A 242 -0.14 2.10 23.91
N THR A 243 -1.25 2.37 23.23
CA THR A 243 -1.86 1.43 22.26
C THR A 243 -0.92 1.14 21.10
N MET A 244 -0.40 2.18 20.46
CA MET A 244 0.50 2.04 19.31
C MET A 244 1.86 1.50 19.72
N LEU A 245 2.39 1.89 20.87
CA LEU A 245 3.66 1.38 21.40
C LEU A 245 3.56 -0.10 21.79
N GLY A 246 2.43 -0.52 22.36
CA GLY A 246 2.17 -1.93 22.67
C GLY A 246 2.02 -2.80 21.42
N ALA A 247 1.30 -2.32 20.42
CA ALA A 247 1.20 -3.00 19.13
C ALA A 247 2.57 -3.09 18.43
N MET A 248 3.36 -2.03 18.45
CA MET A 248 4.74 -2.02 17.94
C MET A 248 5.59 -3.10 18.60
N ARG A 249 5.49 -3.24 19.95
CA ARG A 249 6.19 -4.32 20.68
C ARG A 249 5.77 -5.72 20.23
N ALA A 250 4.48 -5.95 20.02
CA ALA A 250 3.98 -7.24 19.55
C ALA A 250 4.59 -7.61 18.19
N PHE A 251 4.52 -6.70 17.21
CA PHE A 251 5.08 -6.93 15.88
C PHE A 251 6.60 -7.09 15.90
N CYS A 252 7.34 -6.20 16.57
CA CYS A 252 8.80 -6.29 16.63
C CYS A 252 9.27 -7.58 17.32
N ARG A 253 8.63 -8.02 18.43
CA ARG A 253 8.96 -9.29 19.10
C ARG A 253 8.75 -10.49 18.19
N GLY A 254 7.68 -10.48 17.40
CA GLY A 254 7.41 -11.46 16.35
C GLY A 254 8.28 -11.32 15.09
N ASN A 255 9.26 -10.41 15.08
CA ASN A 255 10.10 -10.09 13.92
C ASN A 255 9.30 -9.64 12.68
N GLN A 256 8.14 -9.02 12.89
CA GLN A 256 7.32 -8.54 11.80
C GLN A 256 7.51 -7.02 11.62
N PRO A 257 7.56 -6.54 10.36
CA PRO A 257 7.78 -5.14 10.04
C PRO A 257 6.76 -4.21 10.69
N VAL A 258 7.22 -3.04 11.11
CA VAL A 258 6.38 -1.95 11.61
C VAL A 258 6.49 -0.75 10.70
N LEU A 259 5.34 -0.23 10.28
CA LEU A 259 5.20 1.08 9.66
C LEU A 259 5.12 2.14 10.77
N CYS A 260 6.18 2.92 10.94
CA CYS A 260 6.24 4.01 11.92
C CYS A 260 5.65 5.27 11.27
N SER A 261 4.37 5.54 11.49
CA SER A 261 3.59 6.51 10.70
C SER A 261 3.08 7.68 11.54
N PRO A 262 3.84 8.77 11.71
CA PRO A 262 3.27 10.03 12.21
C PRO A 262 2.09 10.49 11.35
N PHE A 263 1.07 11.08 12.00
CA PHE A 263 -0.11 11.62 11.33
C PHE A 263 -0.02 13.15 11.28
N VAL A 264 0.38 13.69 10.13
CA VAL A 264 0.70 15.11 9.98
C VAL A 264 -0.34 15.84 9.12
N LEU A 265 -0.84 16.93 9.66
CA LEU A 265 -1.69 17.92 8.99
C LEU A 265 -0.99 19.28 9.04
N GLY A 266 -0.32 19.64 7.93
CA GLY A 266 0.41 20.91 7.80
C GLY A 266 -0.50 22.11 8.04
N GLY A 267 -0.13 22.95 9.01
CA GLY A 267 -0.92 24.10 9.48
C GLY A 267 -1.90 23.79 10.63
N ALA A 268 -2.03 22.52 11.06
CA ALA A 268 -2.85 22.14 12.21
C ALA A 268 -2.01 21.52 13.34
N ASN A 269 -1.36 20.38 13.09
CA ASN A 269 -0.50 19.71 14.08
C ASN A 269 0.99 19.79 13.75
N THR A 270 1.34 20.49 12.67
CA THR A 270 2.69 20.95 12.35
C THR A 270 2.63 22.42 11.90
N PRO A 271 3.78 23.13 11.89
CA PRO A 271 3.80 24.51 11.38
C PRO A 271 3.26 24.64 9.96
N ALA A 272 2.68 25.80 9.62
CA ALA A 272 2.26 26.11 8.25
C ALA A 272 3.49 26.42 7.35
N SER A 273 4.39 25.45 7.26
CA SER A 273 5.65 25.53 6.50
C SER A 273 6.02 24.13 6.06
N VAL A 274 6.18 23.91 4.75
CA VAL A 274 6.54 22.60 4.18
C VAL A 274 7.84 22.05 4.80
N PRO A 275 8.99 22.77 4.83
CA PRO A 275 10.21 22.22 5.41
C PRO A 275 10.10 21.96 6.91
N ALA A 276 9.41 22.83 7.67
CA ALA A 276 9.25 22.65 9.11
C ALA A 276 8.33 21.48 9.44
N SER A 277 7.27 21.26 8.65
CA SER A 277 6.41 20.07 8.77
C SER A 277 7.20 18.79 8.49
N VAL A 278 8.06 18.79 7.47
CA VAL A 278 8.92 17.64 7.18
C VAL A 278 9.93 17.39 8.30
N ALA A 279 10.54 18.43 8.86
CA ALA A 279 11.50 18.28 9.97
C ALA A 279 10.84 17.69 11.24
N GLN A 280 9.63 18.14 11.60
CA GLN A 280 8.87 17.59 12.73
C GLN A 280 8.45 16.15 12.47
N LEU A 281 7.85 15.87 11.31
CA LEU A 281 7.46 14.51 10.90
C LEU A 281 8.66 13.56 10.94
N ASN A 282 9.81 14.01 10.43
CA ASN A 282 11.04 13.24 10.44
C ASN A 282 11.50 12.91 11.87
N ALA A 283 11.46 13.88 12.79
CA ALA A 283 11.78 13.63 14.21
C ALA A 283 10.85 12.58 14.84
N GLU A 284 9.55 12.69 14.60
CA GLU A 284 8.56 11.72 15.10
C GLU A 284 8.81 10.31 14.52
N ALA A 285 9.01 10.20 13.21
CA ALA A 285 9.28 8.92 12.56
C ALA A 285 10.60 8.28 13.05
N LEU A 286 11.68 9.07 13.16
CA LEU A 286 12.97 8.61 13.67
C LEU A 286 12.89 8.09 15.10
N SER A 287 12.09 8.73 15.97
CA SER A 287 11.89 8.28 17.35
C SER A 287 11.25 6.89 17.41
N ALA A 288 10.25 6.63 16.57
CA ALA A 288 9.59 5.32 16.49
C ALA A 288 10.48 4.26 15.84
N LEU A 289 11.16 4.60 14.74
CA LEU A 289 12.14 3.70 14.10
C LEU A 289 13.23 3.28 15.07
N ALA A 290 13.78 4.22 15.85
CA ALA A 290 14.75 3.91 16.89
C ALA A 290 14.15 3.01 17.98
N TYR A 291 12.91 3.26 18.39
CA TYR A 291 12.24 2.43 19.40
C TYR A 291 12.02 0.99 18.92
N THR A 292 11.69 0.76 17.63
CA THR A 292 11.61 -0.61 17.09
C THR A 292 12.93 -1.37 17.29
N GLN A 293 14.07 -0.69 17.16
CA GLN A 293 15.40 -1.29 17.30
C GLN A 293 15.82 -1.48 18.76
N ILE A 294 15.24 -0.72 19.69
CA ILE A 294 15.37 -0.99 21.13
C ILE A 294 14.60 -2.26 21.50
N ILE A 295 13.40 -2.47 20.94
CA ILE A 295 12.59 -3.67 21.17
C ILE A 295 13.29 -4.91 20.60
N ARG A 296 13.71 -4.84 19.32
CA ARG A 296 14.41 -5.94 18.64
C ARG A 296 15.35 -5.36 17.57
N ARG A 297 16.64 -5.44 17.86
CA ARG A 297 17.67 -4.96 16.92
C ARG A 297 17.67 -5.77 15.63
N GLY A 298 17.67 -5.11 14.48
CA GLY A 298 17.61 -5.74 13.17
C GLY A 298 16.19 -6.11 12.71
N CYS A 299 15.15 -5.84 13.52
CA CYS A 299 13.76 -6.01 13.09
C CYS A 299 13.48 -5.08 11.90
N PRO A 300 12.88 -5.55 10.80
CA PRO A 300 12.48 -4.69 9.72
C PRO A 300 11.52 -3.59 10.19
N ALA A 301 11.79 -2.36 9.79
CA ALA A 301 10.96 -1.21 10.07
C ALA A 301 10.88 -0.33 8.84
N ILE A 302 9.77 0.36 8.68
CA ILE A 302 9.48 1.18 7.51
C ILE A 302 9.22 2.61 7.98
N TYR A 303 9.99 3.55 7.46
CA TYR A 303 9.74 4.98 7.65
C TYR A 303 8.39 5.32 7.02
N GLY A 304 7.37 5.54 7.85
CA GLY A 304 6.02 5.80 7.41
C GLY A 304 5.57 7.23 7.69
N HIS A 305 4.48 7.61 7.10
CA HIS A 305 3.74 8.83 7.43
C HIS A 305 2.35 8.81 6.82
N TYR A 306 1.41 9.50 7.44
CA TYR A 306 0.27 10.09 6.75
C TYR A 306 0.48 11.60 6.70
N LEU A 307 0.35 12.16 5.52
CA LEU A 307 0.69 13.55 5.30
C LEU A 307 -0.40 14.24 4.48
N SER A 308 -0.91 15.33 5.00
CA SER A 308 -1.85 16.21 4.34
C SER A 308 -1.60 17.65 4.79
N THR A 309 -2.36 18.58 4.24
CA THR A 309 -2.45 19.97 4.71
C THR A 309 -3.89 20.27 5.07
N VAL A 310 -4.10 21.32 5.85
CA VAL A 310 -5.45 21.74 6.25
C VAL A 310 -5.92 22.88 5.35
N SER A 311 -7.15 22.78 4.86
CA SER A 311 -7.82 23.91 4.20
C SER A 311 -8.02 25.04 5.19
N MET A 312 -7.36 26.16 4.97
CA MET A 312 -7.53 27.35 5.80
C MET A 312 -8.94 27.98 5.71
N LYS A 313 -9.77 27.48 4.79
CA LYS A 313 -11.17 27.92 4.63
C LYS A 313 -12.15 27.07 5.44
N SER A 314 -11.93 25.75 5.52
CA SER A 314 -12.90 24.81 6.09
C SER A 314 -12.38 24.03 7.29
N GLY A 315 -11.06 24.03 7.54
CA GLY A 315 -10.43 23.17 8.53
C GLY A 315 -10.33 21.69 8.13
N ALA A 316 -10.85 21.31 6.96
CA ALA A 316 -10.82 19.93 6.49
C ALA A 316 -9.43 19.54 5.94
N PRO A 317 -9.00 18.27 6.08
CA PRO A 317 -7.82 17.75 5.41
C PRO A 317 -7.96 17.90 3.89
N MET A 318 -6.90 18.35 3.23
CA MET A 318 -6.82 18.45 1.78
C MET A 318 -6.11 17.23 1.21
N ALA A 319 -6.50 16.83 -0.01
CA ALA A 319 -5.86 15.73 -0.74
C ALA A 319 -5.52 16.18 -2.16
N GLY A 320 -4.50 15.56 -2.77
CA GLY A 320 -4.12 15.85 -4.15
C GLY A 320 -3.50 17.22 -4.38
N THR A 321 -3.05 17.92 -3.32
CA THR A 321 -2.44 19.27 -3.45
C THR A 321 -0.94 19.20 -3.76
N PRO A 322 -0.36 20.25 -4.38
CA PRO A 322 1.05 20.26 -4.73
C PRO A 322 1.99 20.17 -3.52
N GLU A 323 1.60 20.67 -2.36
CA GLU A 323 2.40 20.61 -1.12
C GLU A 323 2.59 19.16 -0.67
N ILE A 324 1.57 18.30 -0.82
CA ILE A 324 1.67 16.88 -0.48
C ILE A 324 2.70 16.19 -1.38
N SER A 325 2.67 16.48 -2.67
CA SER A 325 3.67 15.94 -3.62
C SER A 325 5.09 16.43 -3.29
N LEU A 326 5.25 17.72 -2.98
CA LEU A 326 6.53 18.30 -2.61
C LEU A 326 7.08 17.68 -1.32
N MET A 327 6.25 17.54 -0.29
CA MET A 327 6.64 16.88 0.97
C MET A 327 7.01 15.41 0.74
N ASN A 328 6.32 14.67 -0.14
CA ASN A 328 6.69 13.31 -0.51
C ASN A 328 8.08 13.23 -1.14
N PHE A 329 8.45 14.16 -2.03
CA PHE A 329 9.81 14.22 -2.58
C PHE A 329 10.84 14.42 -1.49
N MET A 330 10.61 15.39 -0.57
CA MET A 330 11.50 15.67 0.55
C MET A 330 11.66 14.47 1.48
N ILE A 331 10.55 13.82 1.86
CA ILE A 331 10.58 12.65 2.75
C ILE A 331 11.26 11.46 2.08
N GLY A 332 11.04 11.25 0.79
CA GLY A 332 11.75 10.22 0.02
C GLY A 332 13.27 10.43 0.03
N GLN A 333 13.74 11.68 -0.05
CA GLN A 333 15.14 12.01 0.10
C GLN A 333 15.66 11.72 1.52
N MET A 334 14.88 12.06 2.56
CA MET A 334 15.25 11.77 3.95
C MET A 334 15.32 10.27 4.23
N ALA A 335 14.35 9.48 3.75
CA ALA A 335 14.38 8.02 3.91
C ALA A 335 15.62 7.39 3.26
N ARG A 336 15.99 7.83 2.05
CA ARG A 336 17.24 7.41 1.39
C ARG A 336 18.49 7.87 2.14
N TYR A 337 18.48 9.07 2.72
CA TYR A 337 19.57 9.58 3.55
C TYR A 337 19.84 8.68 4.77
N TYR A 338 18.78 8.09 5.36
CA TYR A 338 18.90 7.14 6.48
C TYR A 338 19.07 5.68 6.02
N GLY A 339 18.93 5.37 4.74
CA GLY A 339 19.03 4.01 4.21
C GLY A 339 17.90 3.07 4.65
N VAL A 340 16.69 3.59 4.85
CA VAL A 340 15.55 2.80 5.34
C VAL A 340 14.44 2.70 4.28
N PRO A 341 13.69 1.58 4.22
CA PRO A 341 12.49 1.50 3.41
C PRO A 341 11.46 2.54 3.88
N TRP A 342 10.69 3.10 2.94
CA TRP A 342 9.70 4.08 3.32
C TRP A 342 8.33 3.87 2.66
N ARG A 343 7.33 4.33 3.37
CA ARG A 343 5.92 4.24 3.02
C ARG A 343 5.31 5.63 2.85
N THR A 344 4.53 5.77 1.82
CA THR A 344 3.63 6.92 1.67
C THR A 344 2.30 6.49 1.09
N SER A 345 1.37 7.44 0.97
CA SER A 345 0.04 7.24 0.41
C SER A 345 -0.06 7.84 -0.98
N ASN A 346 -0.79 7.18 -1.86
CA ASN A 346 -1.15 7.71 -3.17
C ASN A 346 -2.67 7.68 -3.39
N THR A 347 -3.14 8.01 -4.56
CA THR A 347 -4.55 8.12 -4.98
C THR A 347 -5.45 8.85 -3.98
N LEU A 348 -4.85 9.65 -3.08
CA LEU A 348 -5.55 10.43 -2.09
C LEU A 348 -6.43 11.48 -2.77
N GLY A 349 -7.74 11.41 -2.54
CA GLY A 349 -8.72 12.31 -3.14
C GLY A 349 -9.64 12.95 -2.11
N GLY A 350 -9.92 14.24 -2.29
CA GLY A 350 -10.97 14.97 -1.58
C GLY A 350 -12.34 14.89 -2.27
N ALA A 351 -12.40 14.37 -3.49
CA ALA A 351 -13.62 14.21 -4.29
C ALA A 351 -14.65 13.33 -3.55
N LYS A 352 -15.95 13.68 -3.67
CA LYS A 352 -17.07 12.97 -3.02
C LYS A 352 -17.67 11.90 -3.90
N THR A 353 -17.37 11.97 -5.19
CA THR A 353 -17.78 11.03 -6.24
C THR A 353 -16.58 10.70 -7.10
N PHE A 354 -16.65 9.62 -7.87
CA PHE A 354 -15.62 9.29 -8.82
C PHE A 354 -15.84 10.12 -10.11
N ASP A 355 -15.29 11.33 -10.12
CA ASP A 355 -15.38 12.31 -11.21
C ASP A 355 -14.00 12.76 -11.70
N ALA A 356 -13.94 13.81 -12.50
CA ALA A 356 -12.70 14.36 -13.02
C ALA A 356 -11.74 14.80 -11.91
N GLN A 357 -12.25 15.35 -10.79
CA GLN A 357 -11.42 15.73 -9.65
C GLN A 357 -10.74 14.47 -9.06
N ALA A 358 -11.49 13.40 -8.83
CA ALA A 358 -10.96 12.15 -8.30
C ALA A 358 -9.85 11.58 -9.21
N GLY A 359 -10.05 11.61 -10.53
CA GLY A 359 -9.06 11.16 -11.51
C GLY A 359 -7.77 12.00 -11.48
N TYR A 360 -7.87 13.32 -11.45
CA TYR A 360 -6.71 14.21 -11.39
C TYR A 360 -5.93 14.07 -10.07
N GLU A 361 -6.63 14.01 -8.94
CA GLU A 361 -6.02 13.80 -7.61
C GLU A 361 -5.28 12.47 -7.55
N SER A 362 -5.88 11.38 -8.05
CA SER A 362 -5.25 10.06 -8.13
C SER A 362 -4.00 10.06 -9.01
N ALA A 363 -4.09 10.58 -10.23
CA ALA A 363 -2.98 10.60 -11.18
C ALA A 363 -1.79 11.43 -10.66
N THR A 364 -2.06 12.60 -10.08
CA THR A 364 -1.03 13.50 -9.56
C THR A 364 -0.29 12.88 -8.39
N THR A 365 -1.02 12.31 -7.42
CA THR A 365 -0.42 11.71 -6.24
C THR A 365 0.34 10.43 -6.58
N LEU A 366 -0.19 9.55 -7.44
CA LEU A 366 0.49 8.34 -7.89
C LEU A 366 1.81 8.65 -8.61
N SER A 367 1.80 9.61 -9.53
CA SER A 367 3.01 10.03 -10.23
C SER A 367 4.06 10.56 -9.25
N SER A 368 3.66 11.43 -8.32
CA SER A 368 4.60 12.02 -7.38
C SER A 368 5.28 10.98 -6.47
N VAL A 369 4.54 10.00 -5.94
CA VAL A 369 5.12 8.99 -5.03
C VAL A 369 6.07 8.03 -5.72
N LEU A 370 5.83 7.70 -7.00
CA LEU A 370 6.75 6.89 -7.80
C LEU A 370 8.07 7.63 -8.05
N HIS A 371 8.02 8.91 -8.44
CA HIS A 371 9.20 9.74 -8.64
C HIS A 371 9.90 10.12 -7.33
N ALA A 372 9.17 10.12 -6.20
CA ALA A 372 9.77 10.25 -4.87
C ALA A 372 10.49 8.98 -4.41
N GLY A 373 10.26 7.85 -5.06
CA GLY A 373 10.93 6.58 -4.79
C GLY A 373 10.31 5.76 -3.67
N ALA A 374 8.99 5.85 -3.46
CA ALA A 374 8.30 5.11 -2.41
C ALA A 374 8.41 3.59 -2.58
N ASN A 375 8.60 2.88 -1.46
CA ASN A 375 8.68 1.42 -1.44
C ASN A 375 7.31 0.79 -1.12
N TYR A 376 6.65 1.24 -0.08
CA TYR A 376 5.32 0.77 0.32
C TYR A 376 4.30 1.86 -0.03
N ILE A 377 3.65 1.70 -1.20
CA ILE A 377 2.72 2.71 -1.74
C ILE A 377 1.31 2.31 -1.29
N TRP A 378 0.89 2.89 -0.16
CA TRP A 378 -0.40 2.58 0.45
C TRP A 378 -1.51 3.47 -0.10
N HIS A 379 -2.76 3.07 0.13
CA HIS A 379 -3.97 3.73 -0.36
C HIS A 379 -4.05 3.78 -1.89
N SER A 380 -3.46 2.77 -2.56
CA SER A 380 -3.32 2.71 -4.03
C SER A 380 -4.63 2.47 -4.78
N ALA A 381 -5.74 2.20 -4.09
CA ALA A 381 -7.03 1.97 -4.72
C ALA A 381 -8.20 2.34 -3.80
N GLY A 382 -9.22 3.01 -4.35
CA GLY A 382 -10.54 3.20 -3.77
C GLY A 382 -10.77 4.44 -2.90
N TRP A 383 -9.73 5.24 -2.60
CA TRP A 383 -9.80 6.37 -1.67
C TRP A 383 -10.63 7.54 -2.21
N ASN A 384 -11.67 7.92 -1.48
CA ASN A 384 -12.49 9.10 -1.75
C ASN A 384 -12.82 9.86 -0.46
N GLU A 385 -13.31 11.10 -0.60
CA GLU A 385 -13.82 11.93 0.48
C GLU A 385 -12.82 12.06 1.65
N ALA A 386 -11.53 12.25 1.33
CA ALA A 386 -10.42 12.29 2.30
C ALA A 386 -10.36 11.03 3.23
N GLY A 387 -10.71 9.85 2.70
CA GLY A 387 -10.69 8.57 3.40
C GLY A 387 -12.02 8.15 4.01
N MET A 388 -13.06 8.97 3.89
CA MET A 388 -14.35 8.67 4.49
C MET A 388 -15.12 7.57 3.77
N HIS A 389 -14.84 7.30 2.49
CA HIS A 389 -15.39 6.12 1.83
C HIS A 389 -14.44 5.48 0.81
N CYS A 390 -14.61 4.16 0.64
CA CYS A 390 -14.04 3.38 -0.43
C CYS A 390 -15.10 3.20 -1.53
N SER A 391 -14.77 3.53 -2.78
CA SER A 391 -15.66 3.30 -3.93
C SER A 391 -15.19 2.06 -4.70
N VAL A 392 -16.10 1.11 -4.97
CA VAL A 392 -15.79 -0.07 -5.79
C VAL A 392 -15.36 0.33 -7.20
N ALA A 393 -16.07 1.27 -7.82
CA ALA A 393 -15.70 1.75 -9.15
C ALA A 393 -14.29 2.35 -9.17
N LYS A 394 -14.00 3.27 -8.22
CA LYS A 394 -12.67 3.87 -8.11
C LYS A 394 -11.60 2.84 -7.76
N PHE A 395 -11.93 1.83 -6.95
CA PHE A 395 -10.99 0.78 -6.55
C PHE A 395 -10.40 0.04 -7.75
N VAL A 396 -11.25 -0.38 -8.69
CA VAL A 396 -10.77 -1.10 -9.89
C VAL A 396 -10.09 -0.17 -10.89
N VAL A 397 -10.55 1.09 -11.03
CA VAL A 397 -9.91 2.07 -11.93
C VAL A 397 -8.53 2.49 -11.41
N ASP A 398 -8.41 2.78 -10.11
CA ASP A 398 -7.10 3.09 -9.50
C ASP A 398 -6.11 1.92 -9.65
N ALA A 399 -6.59 0.67 -9.52
CA ALA A 399 -5.76 -0.51 -9.71
C ALA A 399 -5.24 -0.63 -11.15
N GLU A 400 -6.07 -0.32 -12.16
CA GLU A 400 -5.60 -0.25 -13.55
C GLU A 400 -4.62 0.91 -13.75
N GLN A 401 -4.87 2.06 -13.13
CA GLN A 401 -3.94 3.19 -13.16
C GLN A 401 -2.58 2.82 -12.52
N CYS A 402 -2.59 2.04 -11.44
CA CYS A 402 -1.38 1.48 -10.85
C CYS A 402 -0.66 0.53 -11.82
N ALA A 403 -1.38 -0.30 -12.58
CA ALA A 403 -0.78 -1.17 -13.60
C ALA A 403 -0.15 -0.37 -14.75
N MET A 404 -0.79 0.73 -15.18
CA MET A 404 -0.22 1.65 -16.17
C MET A 404 1.06 2.32 -15.63
N ALA A 405 1.02 2.78 -14.39
CA ALA A 405 2.16 3.41 -13.73
C ALA A 405 3.30 2.40 -13.48
N TYR A 406 2.97 1.16 -13.12
CA TYR A 406 3.91 0.04 -13.02
C TYR A 406 4.66 -0.15 -14.34
N ARG A 407 3.91 -0.26 -15.46
CA ARG A 407 4.50 -0.45 -16.80
C ARG A 407 5.42 0.70 -17.21
N MET A 408 5.07 1.94 -16.87
CA MET A 408 5.92 3.10 -17.07
C MET A 408 7.19 3.02 -16.20
N ALA A 409 7.04 2.63 -14.94
CA ALA A 409 8.13 2.61 -13.97
C ALA A 409 9.15 1.48 -14.18
N GLU A 410 8.78 0.39 -14.85
CA GLU A 410 9.71 -0.64 -15.32
C GLU A 410 10.75 -0.09 -16.34
N GLY A 411 10.44 1.04 -16.98
CA GLY A 411 11.28 1.62 -18.03
C GLY A 411 11.19 0.91 -19.38
N PRO A 412 12.04 1.31 -20.35
CA PRO A 412 12.03 0.74 -21.69
C PRO A 412 12.58 -0.69 -21.71
N LYS A 413 11.94 -1.56 -22.50
CA LYS A 413 12.42 -2.93 -22.75
C LYS A 413 13.26 -2.94 -24.04
N TRP A 414 14.44 -3.52 -23.96
CA TRP A 414 15.45 -3.50 -25.02
C TRP A 414 15.64 -4.86 -25.71
N HIS A 415 14.94 -5.89 -25.27
CA HIS A 415 15.19 -7.28 -25.66
C HIS A 415 14.95 -7.58 -27.15
N ASP A 416 14.07 -6.82 -27.82
CA ASP A 416 13.69 -7.00 -29.24
C ASP A 416 14.13 -5.80 -30.12
N PHE A 417 14.99 -4.91 -29.62
CA PHE A 417 15.34 -3.66 -30.29
C PHE A 417 15.97 -3.89 -31.69
N ASP A 418 16.89 -4.83 -31.82
CA ASP A 418 17.57 -5.11 -33.08
C ASP A 418 16.64 -5.74 -34.11
N GLU A 419 15.71 -6.61 -33.67
CA GLU A 419 14.66 -7.18 -34.54
C GLU A 419 13.68 -6.09 -35.00
N ALA A 420 13.27 -5.20 -34.10
CA ALA A 420 12.44 -4.07 -34.45
C ALA A 420 13.11 -3.12 -35.46
N LEU A 421 14.42 -2.87 -35.32
CA LEU A 421 15.21 -2.11 -36.31
C LEU A 421 15.31 -2.81 -37.63
N SER A 422 15.36 -4.14 -37.66
CA SER A 422 15.30 -4.89 -38.93
C SER A 422 13.96 -4.68 -39.64
N ALA A 423 12.85 -4.71 -38.90
CA ALA A 423 11.53 -4.41 -39.45
C ALA A 423 11.45 -3.00 -40.06
N VAL A 424 12.16 -2.00 -39.46
CA VAL A 424 12.26 -0.66 -40.05
C VAL A 424 12.93 -0.65 -41.40
N ARG A 425 14.01 -1.45 -41.55
CA ARG A 425 14.72 -1.59 -42.83
C ARG A 425 13.87 -2.31 -43.88
N ASP A 426 13.15 -3.36 -43.50
CA ASP A 426 12.32 -4.17 -44.41
C ASP A 426 11.13 -3.37 -44.96
N ILE A 427 10.51 -2.54 -44.14
CA ILE A 427 9.34 -1.71 -44.51
C ILE A 427 9.75 -0.48 -45.31
N GLY A 428 10.82 0.17 -44.91
CA GLY A 428 11.30 1.39 -45.57
C GLY A 428 10.35 2.59 -45.47
N PRO A 429 10.70 3.72 -46.12
CA PRO A 429 9.92 4.96 -46.07
C PRO A 429 8.52 4.80 -46.69
N GLY A 430 7.48 5.25 -45.97
CA GLY A 430 6.10 5.31 -46.45
C GLY A 430 5.31 4.01 -46.34
N GLY A 431 5.92 2.93 -45.84
CA GLY A 431 5.24 1.65 -45.57
C GLY A 431 4.46 1.62 -44.24
N HIS A 432 3.89 0.46 -43.89
CA HIS A 432 3.21 0.25 -42.64
C HIS A 432 3.55 -1.13 -42.05
N TYR A 433 3.56 -1.20 -40.69
CA TYR A 433 4.04 -2.37 -39.96
C TYR A 433 2.97 -3.41 -39.64
N LEU A 434 1.66 -3.13 -39.86
CA LEU A 434 0.55 -4.00 -39.42
C LEU A 434 0.61 -5.43 -39.96
N GLY A 435 1.25 -5.62 -41.13
CA GLY A 435 1.43 -6.94 -41.78
C GLY A 435 2.80 -7.57 -41.52
N HIS A 436 3.72 -6.86 -40.84
CA HIS A 436 5.08 -7.36 -40.62
C HIS A 436 5.09 -8.42 -39.52
N PRO A 437 5.88 -9.51 -39.64
CA PRO A 437 5.95 -10.58 -38.65
C PRO A 437 6.25 -10.07 -37.22
N HIS A 438 7.24 -9.21 -37.06
CA HIS A 438 7.57 -8.61 -35.74
C HIS A 438 6.35 -7.98 -35.08
N THR A 439 5.54 -7.20 -35.81
CA THR A 439 4.32 -6.58 -35.25
C THR A 439 3.28 -7.66 -34.91
N GLN A 440 3.12 -8.68 -35.74
CA GLN A 440 2.15 -9.76 -35.51
C GLN A 440 2.53 -10.61 -34.27
N ASP A 441 3.81 -10.84 -34.05
CA ASP A 441 4.29 -11.62 -32.93
C ASP A 441 4.19 -10.84 -31.61
N ASN A 442 4.29 -9.49 -31.66
CA ASN A 442 4.38 -8.62 -30.49
C ASN A 442 3.10 -7.80 -30.20
N PHE A 443 2.07 -7.80 -31.07
CA PHE A 443 0.95 -6.85 -30.97
C PHE A 443 0.14 -6.96 -29.65
N GLN A 444 0.19 -8.08 -28.95
CA GLN A 444 -0.50 -8.29 -27.67
C GLN A 444 0.35 -7.87 -26.45
N THR A 445 1.68 -7.81 -26.61
CA THR A 445 2.62 -7.68 -25.49
C THR A 445 3.47 -6.42 -25.55
N ALA A 446 3.63 -5.82 -26.75
CA ALA A 446 4.51 -4.66 -26.95
C ALA A 446 4.07 -3.43 -26.17
N PHE A 447 2.76 -3.19 -26.11
CA PHE A 447 2.17 -2.01 -25.48
C PHE A 447 1.14 -2.41 -24.43
N PHE A 448 1.05 -1.59 -23.39
CA PHE A 448 -0.02 -1.74 -22.39
C PHE A 448 -1.36 -1.49 -23.06
N MET A 449 -2.31 -2.39 -22.89
CA MET A 449 -3.67 -2.23 -23.37
C MET A 449 -4.60 -2.15 -22.15
N PRO A 450 -5.14 -0.96 -21.85
CA PRO A 450 -6.06 -0.81 -20.74
C PRO A 450 -7.38 -1.53 -21.01
N GLU A 451 -8.03 -2.02 -19.95
CA GLU A 451 -9.33 -2.68 -19.99
C GLU A 451 -10.47 -1.69 -19.72
N LEU A 452 -10.23 -0.74 -18.82
CA LEU A 452 -11.22 0.26 -18.37
C LEU A 452 -11.09 1.59 -19.09
N PHE A 453 -9.86 2.02 -19.43
CA PHE A 453 -9.64 3.25 -20.18
C PHE A 453 -9.93 3.02 -21.67
N ASP A 454 -11.02 3.62 -22.17
CA ASP A 454 -11.48 3.44 -23.53
C ASP A 454 -10.61 4.20 -24.54
N ASN A 455 -10.06 3.47 -25.50
CA ASN A 455 -9.27 3.98 -26.63
C ASN A 455 -9.91 3.60 -27.98
N ASN A 456 -11.18 3.21 -27.99
CA ASN A 456 -11.90 2.88 -29.22
C ASN A 456 -12.27 4.14 -30.02
N SER A 457 -12.73 3.97 -31.28
CA SER A 457 -13.34 5.04 -32.04
C SER A 457 -14.69 5.43 -31.42
N ILE A 458 -15.15 6.66 -31.69
CA ILE A 458 -16.45 7.15 -31.21
C ILE A 458 -17.61 6.24 -31.65
N GLU A 459 -17.56 5.72 -32.88
CA GLU A 459 -18.58 4.81 -33.43
C GLU A 459 -18.60 3.48 -32.67
N GLN A 460 -17.42 2.99 -32.27
CA GLN A 460 -17.33 1.76 -31.48
C GLN A 460 -17.84 2.00 -30.06
N TRP A 461 -17.47 3.10 -29.42
CA TRP A 461 -17.94 3.48 -28.09
C TRP A 461 -19.48 3.62 -28.05
N ILE A 462 -20.08 4.26 -29.09
CA ILE A 462 -21.55 4.36 -29.23
C ILE A 462 -22.16 2.95 -29.38
N ALA A 463 -21.59 2.10 -30.22
CA ALA A 463 -22.09 0.74 -30.45
C ALA A 463 -21.99 -0.14 -29.17
N GLU A 464 -21.10 0.19 -28.24
CA GLU A 464 -20.93 -0.47 -26.92
C GLU A 464 -21.78 0.14 -25.81
N GLY A 465 -22.64 1.10 -26.14
CA GLY A 465 -23.62 1.69 -25.22
C GLY A 465 -23.20 2.99 -24.58
N SER A 466 -22.17 3.66 -25.09
CA SER A 466 -21.70 5.00 -24.65
C SER A 466 -21.40 5.06 -23.13
N LYS A 467 -20.83 3.99 -22.60
CA LYS A 467 -20.61 3.84 -21.15
C LYS A 467 -19.52 4.75 -20.64
N GLU A 468 -19.80 5.41 -19.53
CA GLU A 468 -18.80 6.14 -18.75
C GLU A 468 -17.87 5.18 -17.98
N ILE A 469 -16.74 5.67 -17.50
CA ILE A 469 -15.73 4.85 -16.83
C ILE A 469 -16.28 4.20 -15.54
N THR A 470 -17.15 4.87 -14.80
CA THR A 470 -17.79 4.33 -13.59
C THR A 470 -18.60 3.08 -13.91
N GLN A 471 -19.42 3.12 -14.99
CA GLN A 471 -20.22 1.97 -15.43
C GLN A 471 -19.34 0.79 -15.85
N ARG A 472 -18.30 1.06 -16.66
CA ARG A 472 -17.34 0.01 -17.08
C ARG A 472 -16.62 -0.60 -15.88
N ALA A 473 -16.25 0.23 -14.88
CA ALA A 473 -15.58 -0.22 -13.67
C ALA A 473 -16.46 -1.14 -12.82
N LEU A 474 -17.75 -0.81 -12.63
CA LEU A 474 -18.67 -1.66 -11.88
C LEU A 474 -18.94 -2.98 -12.60
N GLU A 475 -19.13 -2.95 -13.93
CA GLU A 475 -19.26 -4.17 -14.74
C GLU A 475 -18.00 -5.05 -14.66
N HIS A 476 -16.82 -4.43 -14.68
CA HIS A 476 -15.55 -5.14 -14.53
C HIS A 476 -15.41 -5.74 -13.13
N ALA A 477 -15.77 -5.02 -12.07
CA ALA A 477 -15.77 -5.53 -10.71
C ALA A 477 -16.68 -6.77 -10.58
N HIS A 478 -17.90 -6.72 -11.14
CA HIS A 478 -18.79 -7.87 -11.19
C HIS A 478 -18.17 -9.07 -11.94
N ALA A 479 -17.51 -8.83 -13.07
CA ALA A 479 -16.85 -9.87 -13.84
C ALA A 479 -15.68 -10.51 -13.06
N LEU A 480 -14.86 -9.70 -12.39
CA LEU A 480 -13.78 -10.19 -11.54
C LEU A 480 -14.30 -11.04 -10.38
N LEU A 481 -15.35 -10.60 -9.70
CA LEU A 481 -15.96 -11.34 -8.60
C LEU A 481 -16.61 -12.65 -9.06
N ALA A 482 -17.20 -12.65 -10.25
CA ALA A 482 -17.78 -13.88 -10.85
C ALA A 482 -16.71 -14.89 -11.29
N ALA A 483 -15.52 -14.40 -11.66
CA ALA A 483 -14.39 -15.22 -12.06
C ALA A 483 -13.46 -15.59 -10.88
N TYR A 484 -13.74 -15.07 -9.68
CA TYR A 484 -12.91 -15.30 -8.50
C TYR A 484 -12.96 -16.78 -8.09
N GLU A 485 -11.79 -17.38 -7.94
CA GLU A 485 -11.59 -18.68 -7.33
C GLU A 485 -10.83 -18.49 -6.01
N GLU A 486 -11.36 -19.04 -4.91
CA GLU A 486 -10.72 -18.93 -3.60
C GLU A 486 -9.36 -19.65 -3.62
N PRO A 487 -8.25 -18.98 -3.29
CA PRO A 487 -6.95 -19.62 -3.30
C PRO A 487 -6.85 -20.69 -2.22
N THR A 488 -6.23 -21.82 -2.55
CA THR A 488 -6.12 -22.97 -1.66
C THR A 488 -5.52 -22.59 -0.33
N LEU A 489 -6.23 -22.90 0.75
CA LEU A 489 -5.74 -22.83 2.13
C LEU A 489 -5.73 -24.24 2.69
N ASP A 490 -4.62 -24.65 3.30
CA ASP A 490 -4.51 -25.95 3.95
C ASP A 490 -5.63 -26.16 4.97
N GLU A 491 -6.34 -27.28 4.88
CA GLU A 491 -7.56 -27.54 5.66
C GLU A 491 -7.27 -27.56 7.17
N ALA A 492 -6.18 -28.19 7.59
CA ALA A 492 -5.82 -28.25 9.01
C ALA A 492 -5.45 -26.88 9.56
N ARG A 493 -4.75 -26.05 8.78
CA ARG A 493 -4.45 -24.66 9.16
C ARG A 493 -5.72 -23.79 9.20
N ASN A 494 -6.64 -24.00 8.28
CA ASN A 494 -7.91 -23.32 8.27
C ASN A 494 -8.76 -23.65 9.49
N GLU A 495 -8.86 -24.95 9.85
CA GLU A 495 -9.54 -25.39 11.06
C GLU A 495 -8.88 -24.80 12.32
N ALA A 496 -7.55 -24.83 12.42
CA ALA A 496 -6.82 -24.26 13.54
C ALA A 496 -7.04 -22.74 13.68
N LEU A 497 -7.11 -21.99 12.57
CA LEU A 497 -7.44 -20.57 12.60
C LEU A 497 -8.87 -20.33 13.10
N LEU A 498 -9.85 -21.11 12.65
CA LEU A 498 -11.25 -20.99 13.07
C LEU A 498 -11.42 -21.36 14.55
N ASP A 499 -10.73 -22.39 15.02
CA ASP A 499 -10.71 -22.79 16.44
C ASP A 499 -10.07 -21.69 17.31
N TYR A 500 -8.97 -21.10 16.85
CA TYR A 500 -8.34 -19.96 17.51
C TYR A 500 -9.31 -18.80 17.64
N ILE A 501 -9.95 -18.39 16.54
CA ILE A 501 -10.94 -17.30 16.52
C ILE A 501 -12.09 -17.61 17.49
N ALA A 502 -12.68 -18.79 17.40
CA ALA A 502 -13.79 -19.19 18.27
C ALA A 502 -13.41 -19.21 19.76
N ARG A 503 -12.17 -19.55 20.09
CA ARG A 503 -11.63 -19.47 21.45
C ARG A 503 -11.49 -18.01 21.88
N ARG A 504 -10.85 -17.16 21.06
CA ARG A 504 -10.62 -15.75 21.38
C ARG A 504 -11.92 -14.96 21.51
N GLU A 505 -12.91 -15.22 20.66
CA GLU A 505 -14.25 -14.60 20.77
C GLU A 505 -14.96 -14.93 22.10
N ARG A 506 -14.66 -16.08 22.72
CA ARG A 506 -15.18 -16.42 24.07
C ARG A 506 -14.34 -15.77 25.19
N GLU A 507 -13.04 -15.62 24.99
CA GLU A 507 -12.12 -15.07 26.00
C GLU A 507 -12.18 -13.54 26.09
N ILE A 508 -12.44 -12.86 24.98
CA ILE A 508 -12.49 -11.38 24.91
C ILE A 508 -13.89 -10.91 25.28
N PRO A 509 -14.07 -10.20 26.42
CA PRO A 509 -15.38 -9.68 26.80
C PRO A 509 -15.90 -8.63 25.80
N ALA A 510 -17.21 -8.63 25.55
CA ALA A 510 -17.83 -7.62 24.70
C ALA A 510 -17.67 -6.19 25.25
N ALA A 511 -17.53 -6.04 26.59
CA ALA A 511 -17.27 -4.76 27.26
C ALA A 511 -15.89 -4.18 26.99
N ASP A 512 -14.90 -4.97 26.54
CA ASP A 512 -13.56 -4.47 26.23
C ASP A 512 -13.51 -3.58 24.96
N ALA A 513 -14.63 -3.45 24.26
CA ALA A 513 -14.77 -2.50 23.16
C ALA A 513 -14.48 -1.04 23.57
N LEU A 514 -14.72 -0.67 24.82
CA LEU A 514 -14.47 0.68 25.35
C LEU A 514 -12.97 0.99 25.53
N ASN A 515 -12.11 0.00 25.62
CA ASN A 515 -10.66 0.17 25.73
C ASN A 515 -9.95 0.22 24.37
N GLN A 516 -10.71 0.19 23.27
CA GLN A 516 -10.22 0.28 21.89
C GLN A 516 -10.61 1.62 21.23
N GLU A 517 -11.19 2.55 21.97
CA GLU A 517 -11.46 3.89 21.46
C GLU A 517 -10.16 4.68 21.34
N TYR A 518 -9.97 5.23 20.14
CA TYR A 518 -8.83 5.96 19.57
C TYR A 518 -8.37 7.20 20.36
#